data_6b34459ec7c7d9cc463e492dd70f533e
#
_entry.id   6b34459ec7c7d9cc463e492dd70f533e
#
_cell.length_a   1.000
_cell.length_b   1.000
_cell.length_c   1.000
_cell.angle_alpha   90.00
_cell.angle_beta   90.00
_cell.angle_gamma   90.00
#
_symmetry.space_group_name_H-M   'P 1'
#
loop_
_entity.id
_entity.type
_entity.pdbx_description
1 polymer ?
#
loop_
_entity_poly.entity_id
_entity_poly.type
_entity_poly.pdbx_seq_one_letter_code
_entity_poly.pdbx_strand_id
1 'polypeptide(L)'
;PTPTAISAAAAKEVAERLCESLSRMFAISHVPYSRCRLLATATGRILWSGIAPGAAKSSHPPMADNLYALILAGGSGERFWPYSRRVRPKQLLKLFSDHTMLEETIARLGTAVPPERVFVLTNREQEAAVRAACPGLPAENIVAEPAKRDTAPAVALGVGLILRRDPHAVMAVLPADHLIKDTATFRRDLLAGARAAADSGALLTIGIKPTWACPGFGYIEQGNRVSDGEPAIYEVKRFREKPDAALAESFLKQGNFRWNAGMFIWSIPAIMGELTKHAPELAAFVSRMRVADDLTALLASDFPLLPKISVDYAIMEKAARVLELESGFDWDDVGSWVAVAKYLPVHEGDNAANCPLTTHDASHNIVFSGGKKHVALVGVQDLIVIDTGDALLVCHRSEAENIKKLIPQIPAELQ
;
A
#
# COMPACT_ATOMS: atom_id res chain seq x y z
N PRO A 1 37.51 -25.13 54.53
CA PRO A 1 37.02 -26.17 53.70
C PRO A 1 37.31 -25.81 52.23
N THR A 2 38.22 -26.61 51.66
CA THR A 2 38.65 -26.54 50.26
C THR A 2 37.51 -26.98 49.34
N PRO A 3 37.23 -26.29 48.25
CA PRO A 3 36.22 -26.73 47.29
C PRO A 3 36.71 -27.97 46.55
N THR A 4 35.91 -29.01 46.61
CA THR A 4 36.13 -30.29 45.91
C THR A 4 36.13 -30.08 44.41
N ALA A 5 37.20 -30.45 43.72
CA ALA A 5 37.32 -30.39 42.28
C ALA A 5 36.34 -31.39 41.64
N ILE A 6 35.40 -30.90 40.83
CA ILE A 6 34.52 -31.73 40.04
C ILE A 6 35.35 -32.39 38.93
N SER A 7 35.23 -33.71 38.76
CA SER A 7 35.98 -34.43 37.72
C SER A 7 35.54 -34.00 36.32
N ALA A 8 36.45 -34.03 35.36
CA ALA A 8 36.17 -33.66 33.96
C ALA A 8 34.97 -34.44 33.37
N ALA A 9 34.72 -35.65 33.84
CA ALA A 9 33.58 -36.50 33.44
C ALA A 9 32.24 -35.93 33.97
N ALA A 10 32.19 -35.47 35.22
CA ALA A 10 30.99 -34.89 35.81
C ALA A 10 30.65 -33.53 35.18
N ALA A 11 31.64 -32.70 34.82
CA ALA A 11 31.45 -31.44 34.12
C ALA A 11 30.87 -31.65 32.69
N LYS A 12 31.30 -32.72 32.01
CA LYS A 12 30.82 -33.09 30.69
C LYS A 12 29.33 -33.53 30.73
N GLU A 13 28.97 -34.35 31.71
CA GLU A 13 27.59 -34.83 31.89
C GLU A 13 26.61 -33.70 32.20
N VAL A 14 27.02 -32.75 33.03
CA VAL A 14 26.20 -31.51 33.32
C VAL A 14 26.03 -30.64 32.07
N ALA A 15 27.08 -30.49 31.26
CA ALA A 15 27.00 -29.73 30.02
C ALA A 15 26.07 -30.39 28.97
N GLU A 16 26.09 -31.73 28.87
CA GLU A 16 25.22 -32.50 27.98
C GLU A 16 23.74 -32.38 28.40
N ARG A 17 23.43 -32.50 29.69
CA ARG A 17 22.05 -32.31 30.21
C ARG A 17 21.52 -30.89 30.06
N LEU A 18 22.38 -29.87 30.22
CA LEU A 18 22.01 -28.47 29.97
C LEU A 18 21.71 -28.21 28.48
N CYS A 19 22.49 -28.78 27.59
CA CYS A 19 22.30 -28.66 26.15
C CYS A 19 21.01 -29.34 25.68
N GLU A 20 20.66 -30.52 26.22
CA GLU A 20 19.38 -31.20 25.94
C GLU A 20 18.18 -30.43 26.49
N SER A 21 18.31 -29.84 27.69
CA SER A 21 17.23 -29.03 28.28
C SER A 21 16.97 -27.77 27.49
N LEU A 22 18.00 -27.07 27.01
CA LEU A 22 17.88 -25.89 26.17
C LEU A 22 17.33 -26.22 24.78
N SER A 23 17.69 -27.34 24.19
CA SER A 23 17.16 -27.81 22.92
C SER A 23 15.63 -28.11 22.96
N ARG A 24 15.15 -28.64 24.09
CA ARG A 24 13.71 -28.87 24.32
C ARG A 24 12.92 -27.58 24.56
N MET A 25 13.56 -26.59 25.17
CA MET A 25 12.90 -25.31 25.52
C MET A 25 12.76 -24.36 24.35
N PHE A 26 13.61 -24.44 23.33
CA PHE A 26 13.63 -23.51 22.21
C PHE A 26 13.21 -24.08 20.84
N ALA A 27 12.84 -25.38 20.77
CA ALA A 27 12.38 -26.04 19.52
C ALA A 27 13.24 -25.74 18.27
N ILE A 28 14.58 -25.57 18.44
CA ILE A 28 15.48 -25.29 17.32
C ILE A 28 16.00 -26.63 16.79
N SER A 29 15.36 -27.15 15.74
CA SER A 29 15.87 -28.26 14.94
C SER A 29 16.93 -27.75 13.97
N HIS A 30 18.09 -28.48 13.97
CA HIS A 30 19.20 -28.41 13.02
C HIS A 30 20.36 -27.42 13.33
N VAL A 31 21.13 -27.74 14.40
CA VAL A 31 22.53 -27.35 14.45
C VAL A 31 23.38 -28.64 14.55
N PRO A 32 24.28 -28.94 13.62
CA PRO A 32 25.11 -30.15 13.71
C PRO A 32 26.12 -30.04 14.85
N TYR A 33 26.22 -31.10 15.64
CA TYR A 33 27.01 -31.29 16.89
C TYR A 33 28.51 -31.06 16.76
N SER A 34 29.06 -30.86 15.58
CA SER A 34 30.51 -30.89 15.30
C SER A 34 31.27 -29.57 15.51
N ARG A 35 30.63 -28.49 16.00
CA ARG A 35 31.28 -27.16 16.12
C ARG A 35 31.35 -26.53 17.51
N CYS A 36 30.98 -27.24 18.56
CA CYS A 36 31.22 -26.76 19.94
C CYS A 36 32.54 -27.28 20.48
N ARG A 37 33.59 -26.46 20.60
CA ARG A 37 34.79 -26.77 21.32
C ARG A 37 34.77 -26.12 22.71
N LEU A 38 34.70 -26.93 23.75
CA LEU A 38 34.95 -26.49 25.12
C LEU A 38 36.47 -26.56 25.38
N LEU A 39 37.07 -25.42 25.70
CA LEU A 39 38.46 -25.35 26.18
C LEU A 39 38.42 -25.11 27.69
N ALA A 40 38.88 -26.10 28.47
CA ALA A 40 39.11 -25.94 29.91
C ALA A 40 40.53 -25.42 30.13
N THR A 41 40.68 -24.31 30.87
CA THR A 41 41.99 -23.80 31.28
C THR A 41 42.42 -24.42 32.59
N ALA A 42 43.75 -24.52 32.81
CA ALA A 42 44.34 -25.12 34.00
C ALA A 42 43.99 -24.45 35.34
N THR A 43 43.23 -23.38 35.34
CA THR A 43 42.79 -22.61 36.51
C THR A 43 41.30 -22.77 36.84
N GLY A 44 40.59 -23.74 36.25
CA GLY A 44 39.21 -24.06 36.58
C GLY A 44 38.16 -22.98 36.18
N ARG A 45 38.54 -22.01 35.35
CA ARG A 45 37.60 -21.02 34.79
C ARG A 45 37.11 -21.52 33.42
N ILE A 46 35.79 -21.63 33.27
CA ILE A 46 35.15 -21.88 31.99
C ILE A 46 35.03 -20.54 31.29
N LEU A 47 35.85 -20.29 30.27
CA LEU A 47 35.70 -19.15 29.38
C LEU A 47 34.90 -19.61 28.19
N TRP A 48 33.73 -18.98 27.98
CA TRP A 48 33.01 -19.05 26.72
C TRP A 48 33.76 -18.18 25.71
N SER A 49 34.51 -18.77 24.81
CA SER A 49 34.89 -18.08 23.58
C SER A 49 33.68 -18.15 22.62
N GLY A 50 32.68 -17.33 22.87
CA GLY A 50 31.68 -17.06 21.89
C GLY A 50 32.37 -16.45 20.68
N ILE A 51 32.20 -17.07 19.51
CA ILE A 51 32.40 -16.41 18.26
C ILE A 51 31.60 -15.08 18.41
N ALA A 52 32.28 -13.93 18.30
CA ALA A 52 31.61 -12.66 18.11
C ALA A 52 30.52 -12.91 17.08
N PRO A 53 29.30 -12.36 17.22
CA PRO A 53 28.28 -12.51 16.20
C PRO A 53 28.85 -11.89 14.94
N GLY A 54 29.60 -12.67 14.18
CA GLY A 54 29.81 -12.43 12.78
C GLY A 54 28.39 -12.38 12.25
N ALA A 55 28.03 -11.27 11.64
CA ALA A 55 26.73 -11.06 11.04
C ALA A 55 26.30 -12.39 10.39
N ALA A 56 25.33 -13.06 10.99
CA ALA A 56 24.67 -14.19 10.37
C ALA A 56 24.15 -13.61 9.05
N LYS A 57 24.77 -14.00 7.94
CA LYS A 57 24.17 -13.74 6.62
C LYS A 57 22.79 -14.32 6.74
N SER A 58 21.80 -13.43 6.77
CA SER A 58 20.40 -13.83 6.79
C SER A 58 20.24 -14.85 5.66
N SER A 59 19.77 -16.04 5.98
CA SER A 59 19.46 -17.09 5.01
C SER A 59 18.17 -16.76 4.23
N HIS A 60 17.80 -15.48 4.19
CA HIS A 60 16.69 -14.99 3.42
C HIS A 60 17.19 -14.79 1.98
N PRO A 61 16.39 -15.22 0.99
CA PRO A 61 16.67 -14.91 -0.41
C PRO A 61 16.84 -13.39 -0.58
N PRO A 62 17.61 -12.93 -1.58
CA PRO A 62 17.76 -11.50 -1.83
C PRO A 62 16.38 -10.85 -1.91
N MET A 63 16.18 -9.71 -1.25
CA MET A 63 14.87 -9.04 -1.02
C MET A 63 14.04 -8.82 -2.30
N ALA A 64 14.68 -8.73 -3.47
CA ALA A 64 13.98 -8.70 -4.77
C ALA A 64 13.21 -9.99 -5.05
N ASP A 65 13.55 -11.11 -4.39
CA ASP A 65 12.96 -12.42 -4.67
C ASP A 65 11.70 -12.75 -3.87
N ASN A 66 11.29 -11.92 -2.90
CA ASN A 66 10.09 -12.14 -2.09
C ASN A 66 9.15 -10.93 -1.95
N LEU A 67 9.39 -9.84 -2.69
CA LEU A 67 8.47 -8.70 -2.71
C LEU A 67 7.33 -8.95 -3.70
N TYR A 68 6.10 -8.80 -3.22
CA TYR A 68 4.85 -8.85 -3.98
C TYR A 68 4.16 -7.49 -3.94
N ALA A 69 3.45 -7.14 -5.00
CA ALA A 69 2.59 -5.96 -5.05
C ALA A 69 1.13 -6.38 -5.12
N LEU A 70 0.31 -5.81 -4.26
CA LEU A 70 -1.15 -5.88 -4.31
C LEU A 70 -1.68 -4.52 -4.74
N ILE A 71 -2.23 -4.43 -5.94
CA ILE A 71 -2.81 -3.20 -6.48
C ILE A 71 -4.32 -3.22 -6.24
N LEU A 72 -4.82 -2.23 -5.51
CA LEU A 72 -6.25 -2.07 -5.23
C LEU A 72 -6.92 -1.23 -6.32
N ALA A 73 -7.70 -1.87 -7.18
CA ALA A 73 -8.35 -1.28 -8.35
C ALA A 73 -9.89 -1.42 -8.30
N GLY A 74 -10.49 -1.39 -7.10
CA GLY A 74 -11.94 -1.56 -6.91
C GLY A 74 -12.75 -0.26 -6.78
N GLY A 75 -12.09 0.91 -6.87
CA GLY A 75 -12.74 2.22 -6.76
C GLY A 75 -13.72 2.52 -7.90
N SER A 76 -14.77 3.30 -7.63
CA SER A 76 -15.75 3.71 -8.65
C SER A 76 -15.36 4.98 -9.42
N GLY A 77 -14.55 5.87 -8.81
CA GLY A 77 -14.10 7.11 -9.46
C GLY A 77 -15.20 8.08 -9.83
N GLU A 78 -16.34 8.08 -9.15
CA GLU A 78 -17.57 8.83 -9.48
C GLU A 78 -17.39 10.34 -9.65
N ARG A 79 -16.37 10.94 -8.98
CA ARG A 79 -16.06 12.37 -9.11
C ARG A 79 -15.53 12.77 -10.50
N PHE A 80 -15.13 11.76 -11.29
CA PHE A 80 -14.62 11.95 -12.65
C PHE A 80 -15.68 11.80 -13.74
N TRP A 81 -16.97 11.64 -13.33
CA TRP A 81 -18.04 11.68 -14.30
C TRP A 81 -18.04 13.03 -15.06
N PRO A 82 -18.30 13.04 -16.36
CA PRO A 82 -18.73 11.98 -17.25
C PRO A 82 -17.58 11.16 -17.88
N TYR A 83 -16.35 11.42 -17.57
CA TYR A 83 -15.21 10.67 -18.12
C TYR A 83 -15.05 9.27 -17.49
N SER A 84 -15.38 9.14 -16.18
CA SER A 84 -15.52 7.83 -15.53
C SER A 84 -16.93 7.25 -15.76
N ARG A 85 -17.00 5.93 -15.78
CA ARG A 85 -18.22 5.12 -15.87
C ARG A 85 -18.06 3.91 -14.94
N ARG A 86 -19.18 3.22 -14.62
CA ARG A 86 -19.16 1.99 -13.80
C ARG A 86 -18.18 0.95 -14.30
N VAL A 87 -18.13 0.74 -15.63
CA VAL A 87 -17.21 -0.20 -16.27
C VAL A 87 -15.85 0.41 -16.61
N ARG A 88 -15.70 1.71 -16.54
CA ARG A 88 -14.45 2.45 -16.79
C ARG A 88 -14.18 3.47 -15.69
N PRO A 89 -13.85 3.02 -14.47
CA PRO A 89 -13.60 3.89 -13.33
C PRO A 89 -12.29 4.67 -13.48
N LYS A 90 -11.99 5.56 -12.51
CA LYS A 90 -10.82 6.45 -12.51
C LYS A 90 -9.51 5.75 -12.87
N GLN A 91 -9.23 4.59 -12.30
CA GLN A 91 -7.99 3.85 -12.55
C GLN A 91 -7.83 3.36 -14.01
N LEU A 92 -8.90 3.33 -14.77
CA LEU A 92 -8.90 3.00 -16.20
C LEU A 92 -8.98 4.23 -17.11
N LEU A 93 -8.87 5.45 -16.56
CA LEU A 93 -8.83 6.68 -17.33
C LEU A 93 -7.41 7.01 -17.78
N LYS A 94 -7.29 7.60 -18.97
CA LYS A 94 -6.08 8.17 -19.54
C LYS A 94 -6.11 9.68 -19.30
N LEU A 95 -5.67 10.11 -18.13
CA LEU A 95 -5.75 11.51 -17.70
C LEU A 95 -4.49 12.31 -18.01
N PHE A 96 -3.32 11.65 -18.02
CA PHE A 96 -2.02 12.32 -18.05
C PHE A 96 -1.09 11.81 -19.16
N SER A 97 -1.41 10.66 -19.75
CA SER A 97 -0.68 10.03 -20.83
C SER A 97 -1.61 9.16 -21.70
N ASP A 98 -1.05 8.44 -22.67
CA ASP A 98 -1.77 7.44 -23.48
C ASP A 98 -2.04 6.13 -22.72
N HIS A 99 -1.57 6.01 -21.49
CA HIS A 99 -1.81 4.88 -20.60
C HIS A 99 -2.86 5.19 -19.53
N THR A 100 -3.56 4.17 -19.08
CA THR A 100 -4.46 4.29 -17.92
C THR A 100 -3.64 4.44 -16.63
N MET A 101 -4.25 4.99 -15.58
CA MET A 101 -3.57 5.11 -14.29
C MET A 101 -3.16 3.76 -13.70
N LEU A 102 -3.91 2.69 -13.99
CA LEU A 102 -3.56 1.32 -13.60
C LEU A 102 -2.31 0.82 -14.37
N GLU A 103 -2.25 1.03 -15.70
CA GLU A 103 -1.06 0.70 -16.50
C GLU A 103 0.17 1.46 -15.98
N GLU A 104 0.05 2.75 -15.68
CA GLU A 104 1.11 3.57 -15.08
C GLU A 104 1.52 3.01 -13.70
N THR A 105 0.57 2.57 -12.89
CA THR A 105 0.85 1.99 -11.57
C THR A 105 1.62 0.69 -11.67
N ILE A 106 1.30 -0.18 -12.64
CA ILE A 106 2.03 -1.41 -12.90
C ILE A 106 3.42 -1.10 -13.48
N ALA A 107 3.50 -0.21 -14.47
CA ALA A 107 4.74 0.14 -15.14
C ALA A 107 5.78 0.76 -14.18
N ARG A 108 5.34 1.55 -13.20
CA ARG A 108 6.24 2.16 -12.21
C ARG A 108 6.94 1.14 -11.30
N LEU A 109 6.39 -0.06 -11.11
CA LEU A 109 7.06 -1.14 -10.38
C LEU A 109 8.36 -1.60 -11.07
N GLY A 110 8.38 -1.61 -12.41
CA GLY A 110 9.54 -1.96 -13.21
C GLY A 110 10.14 -3.30 -12.80
N THR A 111 11.45 -3.31 -12.58
CA THR A 111 12.18 -4.52 -12.17
C THR A 111 12.10 -4.80 -10.65
N ALA A 112 11.51 -3.92 -9.85
CA ALA A 112 11.41 -4.11 -8.40
C ALA A 112 10.42 -5.22 -8.03
N VAL A 113 9.34 -5.38 -8.82
CA VAL A 113 8.35 -6.45 -8.65
C VAL A 113 8.02 -7.03 -10.03
N PRO A 114 8.42 -8.28 -10.32
CA PRO A 114 8.14 -8.91 -11.59
C PRO A 114 6.63 -9.20 -11.76
N PRO A 115 6.10 -9.30 -12.99
CA PRO A 115 4.67 -9.46 -13.27
C PRO A 115 4.01 -10.63 -12.54
N GLU A 116 4.73 -11.74 -12.33
CA GLU A 116 4.26 -12.94 -11.64
C GLU A 116 3.92 -12.67 -10.16
N ARG A 117 4.46 -11.58 -9.59
CA ARG A 117 4.26 -11.17 -8.19
C ARG A 117 3.38 -9.94 -8.04
N VAL A 118 2.80 -9.45 -9.13
CA VAL A 118 1.83 -8.35 -9.11
C VAL A 118 0.43 -8.93 -9.12
N PHE A 119 -0.36 -8.63 -8.09
CA PHE A 119 -1.78 -8.93 -8.01
C PHE A 119 -2.60 -7.66 -8.18
N VAL A 120 -3.72 -7.75 -8.90
CA VAL A 120 -4.68 -6.66 -9.05
C VAL A 120 -6.03 -7.12 -8.51
N LEU A 121 -6.55 -6.42 -7.51
CA LEU A 121 -7.90 -6.65 -7.02
C LEU A 121 -8.84 -5.61 -7.60
N THR A 122 -9.94 -6.07 -8.17
CA THR A 122 -10.99 -5.22 -8.76
C THR A 122 -12.36 -5.75 -8.36
N ASN A 123 -13.44 -5.20 -8.89
CA ASN A 123 -14.77 -5.74 -8.72
C ASN A 123 -15.25 -6.45 -10.01
N ARG A 124 -16.34 -7.21 -9.92
CA ARG A 124 -16.87 -7.99 -11.05
C ARG A 124 -17.27 -7.13 -12.26
N GLU A 125 -17.79 -5.92 -12.04
CA GLU A 125 -18.23 -5.04 -13.12
C GLU A 125 -17.04 -4.52 -13.95
N GLN A 126 -15.89 -4.35 -13.31
CA GLN A 126 -14.68 -3.78 -13.91
C GLN A 126 -13.69 -4.86 -14.38
N GLU A 127 -13.90 -6.12 -14.02
CA GLU A 127 -12.93 -7.21 -14.26
C GLU A 127 -12.48 -7.30 -15.72
N ALA A 128 -13.39 -7.29 -16.66
CA ALA A 128 -13.07 -7.42 -18.08
C ALA A 128 -12.19 -6.25 -18.57
N ALA A 129 -12.51 -5.02 -18.16
CA ALA A 129 -11.75 -3.83 -18.53
C ALA A 129 -10.38 -3.79 -17.85
N VAL A 130 -10.27 -4.22 -16.58
CA VAL A 130 -8.99 -4.35 -15.87
C VAL A 130 -8.11 -5.40 -16.52
N ARG A 131 -8.65 -6.57 -16.90
CA ARG A 131 -7.90 -7.61 -17.63
C ARG A 131 -7.36 -7.09 -18.96
N ALA A 132 -8.17 -6.33 -19.70
CA ALA A 132 -7.76 -5.72 -20.96
C ALA A 132 -6.64 -4.68 -20.79
N ALA A 133 -6.62 -3.95 -19.68
CA ALA A 133 -5.59 -2.98 -19.33
C ALA A 133 -4.29 -3.63 -18.79
N CYS A 134 -4.30 -4.91 -18.45
CA CYS A 134 -3.17 -5.60 -17.83
C CYS A 134 -2.73 -6.85 -18.60
N PRO A 135 -2.49 -6.80 -19.93
CA PRO A 135 -2.20 -8.00 -20.74
C PRO A 135 -0.87 -8.68 -20.37
N GLY A 136 0.03 -7.95 -19.68
CA GLY A 136 1.33 -8.47 -19.24
C GLY A 136 1.31 -9.21 -17.90
N LEU A 137 0.18 -9.22 -17.19
CA LEU A 137 0.05 -9.95 -15.92
C LEU A 137 -0.53 -11.36 -16.14
N PRO A 138 -0.12 -12.37 -15.33
CA PRO A 138 -0.80 -13.65 -15.28
C PRO A 138 -2.31 -13.47 -15.00
N ALA A 139 -3.15 -14.18 -15.74
CA ALA A 139 -4.60 -14.02 -15.64
C ALA A 139 -5.15 -14.33 -14.23
N GLU A 140 -4.54 -15.29 -13.52
CA GLU A 140 -4.87 -15.65 -12.14
C GLU A 140 -4.48 -14.60 -11.11
N ASN A 141 -3.65 -13.62 -11.48
CA ASN A 141 -3.26 -12.51 -10.61
C ASN A 141 -4.27 -11.35 -10.63
N ILE A 142 -5.22 -11.37 -11.56
CA ILE A 142 -6.31 -10.37 -11.62
C ILE A 142 -7.54 -11.01 -11.03
N VAL A 143 -7.92 -10.58 -9.82
CA VAL A 143 -8.98 -11.21 -9.02
C VAL A 143 -10.11 -10.22 -8.77
N ALA A 144 -11.33 -10.61 -9.12
CA ALA A 144 -12.52 -9.82 -8.87
C ALA A 144 -13.10 -10.13 -7.48
N GLU A 145 -13.22 -9.11 -6.65
CA GLU A 145 -13.91 -9.19 -5.36
C GLU A 145 -15.40 -9.56 -5.58
N PRO A 146 -15.92 -10.58 -4.87
CA PRO A 146 -17.33 -10.98 -5.02
C PRO A 146 -18.33 -9.93 -4.53
N ALA A 147 -17.91 -9.05 -3.62
CA ALA A 147 -18.74 -7.98 -3.03
C ALA A 147 -17.88 -6.77 -2.63
N LYS A 148 -18.48 -5.57 -2.58
CA LYS A 148 -17.81 -4.36 -2.12
C LYS A 148 -17.73 -4.34 -0.59
N ARG A 149 -16.54 -4.57 0.00
CA ARG A 149 -16.31 -4.71 1.44
C ARG A 149 -15.27 -3.75 2.02
N ASP A 150 -14.83 -2.73 1.25
CA ASP A 150 -13.77 -1.80 1.63
C ASP A 150 -12.37 -2.46 1.70
N THR A 151 -11.35 -1.71 2.12
CA THR A 151 -9.94 -2.09 1.91
C THR A 151 -9.42 -3.19 2.84
N ALA A 152 -9.97 -3.40 4.05
CA ALA A 152 -9.47 -4.46 4.92
C ALA A 152 -9.77 -5.88 4.40
N PRO A 153 -10.99 -6.21 3.93
CA PRO A 153 -11.24 -7.49 3.26
C PRO A 153 -10.47 -7.66 1.95
N ALA A 154 -10.27 -6.59 1.17
CA ALA A 154 -9.44 -6.62 -0.03
C ALA A 154 -7.98 -6.97 0.30
N VAL A 155 -7.42 -6.33 1.33
CA VAL A 155 -6.08 -6.66 1.85
C VAL A 155 -6.01 -8.10 2.35
N ALA A 156 -7.01 -8.57 3.12
CA ALA A 156 -7.06 -9.95 3.60
C ALA A 156 -7.11 -10.96 2.44
N LEU A 157 -7.87 -10.66 1.37
CA LEU A 157 -7.86 -11.46 0.13
C LEU A 157 -6.46 -11.51 -0.48
N GLY A 158 -5.80 -10.36 -0.65
CA GLY A 158 -4.43 -10.28 -1.14
C GLY A 158 -3.43 -11.05 -0.28
N VAL A 159 -3.52 -10.92 1.06
CA VAL A 159 -2.72 -11.71 2.01
C VAL A 159 -2.92 -13.20 1.79
N GLY A 160 -4.17 -13.67 1.64
CA GLY A 160 -4.47 -15.08 1.40
C GLY A 160 -3.90 -15.61 0.09
N LEU A 161 -3.99 -14.82 -1.00
CA LEU A 161 -3.43 -15.17 -2.30
C LEU A 161 -1.90 -15.29 -2.26
N ILE A 162 -1.23 -14.33 -1.62
CA ILE A 162 0.23 -14.31 -1.51
C ILE A 162 0.72 -15.39 -0.56
N LEU A 163 0.08 -15.58 0.60
CA LEU A 163 0.39 -16.62 1.58
C LEU A 163 0.39 -18.04 0.97
N ARG A 164 -0.50 -18.31 0.01
CA ARG A 164 -0.53 -19.58 -0.72
C ARG A 164 0.69 -19.81 -1.61
N ARG A 165 1.35 -18.74 -2.05
CA ARG A 165 2.56 -18.81 -2.90
C ARG A 165 3.86 -18.75 -2.10
N ASP A 166 3.91 -17.81 -1.15
CA ASP A 166 5.09 -17.58 -0.32
C ASP A 166 4.67 -17.09 1.09
N PRO A 167 4.78 -17.94 2.11
CA PRO A 167 4.44 -17.56 3.50
C PRO A 167 5.42 -16.55 4.12
N HIS A 168 6.56 -16.32 3.50
CA HIS A 168 7.58 -15.38 3.97
C HIS A 168 7.65 -14.10 3.12
N ALA A 169 6.71 -13.92 2.20
CA ALA A 169 6.64 -12.76 1.33
C ALA A 169 6.56 -11.45 2.10
N VAL A 170 7.10 -10.40 1.49
CA VAL A 170 6.79 -9.02 1.80
C VAL A 170 5.76 -8.54 0.80
N MET A 171 4.71 -7.89 1.25
CA MET A 171 3.61 -7.39 0.44
C MET A 171 3.57 -5.87 0.49
N ALA A 172 3.60 -5.22 -0.66
CA ALA A 172 3.28 -3.81 -0.83
C ALA A 172 1.84 -3.67 -1.34
N VAL A 173 1.01 -2.92 -0.63
CA VAL A 173 -0.35 -2.56 -1.03
C VAL A 173 -0.33 -1.19 -1.66
N LEU A 174 -0.83 -1.07 -2.89
CA LEU A 174 -0.73 0.14 -3.71
C LEU A 174 -2.10 0.49 -4.29
N PRO A 175 -2.56 1.74 -4.19
CA PRO A 175 -3.71 2.23 -4.95
C PRO A 175 -3.43 2.25 -6.46
N ALA A 176 -4.44 1.91 -7.26
CA ALA A 176 -4.33 1.84 -8.73
C ALA A 176 -4.41 3.21 -9.43
N ASP A 177 -4.70 4.29 -8.69
CA ASP A 177 -5.21 5.55 -9.22
C ASP A 177 -4.47 6.79 -8.70
N HIS A 178 -3.25 6.63 -8.20
CA HIS A 178 -2.38 7.72 -7.79
C HIS A 178 -1.38 8.10 -8.90
N LEU A 179 -1.14 9.39 -9.05
CA LEU A 179 -0.13 9.92 -9.95
C LEU A 179 1.22 10.01 -9.21
N ILE A 180 2.23 9.36 -9.76
CA ILE A 180 3.64 9.42 -9.34
C ILE A 180 4.49 9.45 -10.60
N LYS A 181 5.24 10.51 -10.84
CA LYS A 181 6.06 10.71 -12.03
C LYS A 181 7.51 10.25 -11.82
N ASP A 182 8.07 10.51 -10.62
CA ASP A 182 9.42 10.03 -10.27
C ASP A 182 9.41 8.55 -9.89
N THR A 183 9.33 7.72 -10.92
CA THR A 183 9.28 6.26 -10.76
C THR A 183 10.59 5.67 -10.24
N ALA A 184 11.73 6.34 -10.44
CA ALA A 184 13.03 5.87 -9.96
C ALA A 184 13.12 6.00 -8.43
N THR A 185 12.77 7.17 -7.90
CA THR A 185 12.70 7.40 -6.45
C THR A 185 11.62 6.55 -5.80
N PHE A 186 10.45 6.39 -6.43
CA PHE A 186 9.40 5.49 -5.94
C PHE A 186 9.91 4.06 -5.76
N ARG A 187 10.60 3.49 -6.77
CA ARG A 187 11.15 2.12 -6.67
C ARG A 187 12.21 1.99 -5.57
N ARG A 188 13.10 2.99 -5.44
CA ARG A 188 14.09 3.03 -4.37
C ARG A 188 13.41 2.99 -3.00
N ASP A 189 12.41 3.84 -2.79
CA ASP A 189 11.70 3.98 -1.52
C ASP A 189 10.86 2.73 -1.22
N LEU A 190 10.21 2.16 -2.24
CA LEU A 190 9.48 0.88 -2.13
C LEU A 190 10.38 -0.26 -1.65
N LEU A 191 11.56 -0.40 -2.24
CA LEU A 191 12.53 -1.44 -1.85
C LEU A 191 13.13 -1.19 -0.47
N ALA A 192 13.37 0.06 -0.09
CA ALA A 192 13.82 0.43 1.25
C ALA A 192 12.75 0.12 2.30
N GLY A 193 11.49 0.47 2.02
CA GLY A 193 10.34 0.15 2.87
C GLY A 193 10.14 -1.35 3.04
N ALA A 194 10.30 -2.12 1.95
CA ALA A 194 10.20 -3.58 2.00
C ALA A 194 11.26 -4.20 2.91
N ARG A 195 12.51 -3.72 2.83
CA ARG A 195 13.59 -4.15 3.76
C ARG A 195 13.26 -3.80 5.20
N ALA A 196 12.88 -2.55 5.45
CA ALA A 196 12.56 -2.10 6.81
C ALA A 196 11.40 -2.90 7.43
N ALA A 197 10.35 -3.20 6.65
CA ALA A 197 9.23 -4.02 7.10
C ALA A 197 9.65 -5.48 7.39
N ALA A 198 10.48 -6.07 6.53
CA ALA A 198 11.00 -7.43 6.72
C ALA A 198 11.89 -7.54 7.97
N ASP A 199 12.83 -6.62 8.12
CA ASP A 199 13.84 -6.65 9.19
C ASP A 199 13.24 -6.32 10.56
N SER A 200 12.27 -5.40 10.59
CA SER A 200 11.65 -4.95 11.85
C SER A 200 10.45 -5.77 12.30
N GLY A 201 9.78 -6.47 11.37
CA GLY A 201 8.48 -7.09 11.60
C GLY A 201 7.35 -6.09 11.89
N ALA A 202 7.56 -4.80 11.66
CA ALA A 202 6.54 -3.76 11.81
C ALA A 202 5.68 -3.64 10.54
N LEU A 203 4.48 -3.08 10.69
CA LEU A 203 3.73 -2.56 9.54
C LEU A 203 4.38 -1.23 9.12
N LEU A 204 4.42 -0.96 7.83
CA LEU A 204 4.98 0.28 7.30
C LEU A 204 3.97 0.97 6.38
N THR A 205 3.88 2.29 6.50
CA THR A 205 3.12 3.16 5.59
C THR A 205 4.05 4.18 4.94
N ILE A 206 3.66 4.69 3.76
CA ILE A 206 4.39 5.76 3.08
C ILE A 206 3.72 7.09 3.41
N GLY A 207 4.51 8.00 3.97
CA GLY A 207 4.10 9.35 4.33
C GLY A 207 4.50 10.38 3.29
N ILE A 208 3.57 11.26 2.96
CA ILE A 208 3.79 12.38 2.03
C ILE A 208 3.86 13.67 2.81
N LYS A 209 4.84 14.52 2.54
CA LYS A 209 4.95 15.83 3.18
C LYS A 209 3.78 16.72 2.79
N PRO A 210 2.95 17.19 3.75
CA PRO A 210 1.81 18.04 3.46
C PRO A 210 2.26 19.39 2.87
N THR A 211 1.58 19.81 1.79
CA THR A 211 1.76 21.14 1.19
C THR A 211 0.62 22.09 1.51
N TRP A 212 -0.49 21.57 2.03
CA TRP A 212 -1.67 22.33 2.48
C TRP A 212 -2.48 21.52 3.50
N ALA A 213 -3.42 22.15 4.18
CA ALA A 213 -4.26 21.51 5.19
C ALA A 213 -5.44 20.79 4.52
N CYS A 214 -5.28 19.50 4.19
CA CYS A 214 -6.30 18.68 3.53
C CYS A 214 -7.15 17.88 4.52
N PRO A 215 -8.44 18.18 4.70
CA PRO A 215 -9.31 17.37 5.56
C PRO A 215 -9.66 16.00 4.94
N GLY A 216 -9.42 15.83 3.64
CA GLY A 216 -9.73 14.60 2.91
C GLY A 216 -8.74 13.45 3.11
N PHE A 217 -7.56 13.71 3.67
CA PHE A 217 -6.50 12.74 3.87
C PHE A 217 -6.38 12.26 5.31
N GLY A 218 -5.79 11.08 5.48
CA GLY A 218 -5.27 10.63 6.76
C GLY A 218 -3.94 11.33 7.08
N TYR A 219 -3.66 11.54 8.36
CA TYR A 219 -2.42 12.13 8.84
C TYR A 219 -1.69 11.18 9.78
N ILE A 220 -0.36 11.14 9.64
CA ILE A 220 0.57 10.32 10.41
C ILE A 220 1.45 11.25 11.22
N GLU A 221 1.46 11.15 12.53
CA GLU A 221 2.40 11.86 13.40
C GLU A 221 3.71 11.09 13.49
N GLN A 222 4.80 11.69 13.01
CA GLN A 222 6.14 11.13 13.11
C GLN A 222 6.64 11.11 14.55
N GLY A 223 7.26 9.99 14.92
CA GLY A 223 8.00 9.80 16.14
C GLY A 223 9.50 9.95 15.98
N ASN A 224 10.25 9.05 16.62
CA ASN A 224 11.69 9.00 16.48
C ASN A 224 12.10 8.49 15.10
N ARG A 225 13.16 9.06 14.53
CA ARG A 225 13.78 8.51 13.33
C ARG A 225 14.47 7.21 13.68
N VAL A 226 14.25 6.16 12.86
CA VAL A 226 14.82 4.82 13.07
C VAL A 226 15.79 4.39 11.97
N SER A 227 15.95 5.19 10.91
CA SER A 227 16.92 4.97 9.82
C SER A 227 18.06 5.98 9.88
N ASP A 228 19.28 5.53 9.61
CA ASP A 228 20.45 6.41 9.50
C ASP A 228 20.64 7.00 8.09
N GLY A 229 19.93 6.46 7.08
CA GLY A 229 20.06 6.82 5.67
C GLY A 229 18.77 7.37 5.05
N GLU A 230 18.79 7.47 3.72
CA GLU A 230 17.61 7.83 2.91
C GLU A 230 17.05 6.60 2.19
N PRO A 231 15.72 6.46 2.12
CA PRO A 231 14.70 7.37 2.68
C PRO A 231 14.68 7.37 4.21
N ALA A 232 14.26 8.50 4.79
CA ALA A 232 14.06 8.60 6.23
C ALA A 232 12.87 7.73 6.68
N ILE A 233 13.06 6.98 7.77
CA ILE A 233 12.01 6.14 8.36
C ILE A 233 11.83 6.53 9.82
N TYR A 234 10.59 6.68 10.23
CA TYR A 234 10.19 7.13 11.56
C TYR A 234 9.26 6.12 12.23
N GLU A 235 9.23 6.09 13.55
CA GLU A 235 8.13 5.49 14.28
C GLU A 235 6.87 6.32 14.09
N VAL A 236 5.70 5.67 14.00
CA VAL A 236 4.41 6.35 14.01
C VAL A 236 3.94 6.52 15.45
N LYS A 237 3.76 7.76 15.89
CA LYS A 237 3.18 8.05 17.21
C LYS A 237 1.67 7.95 17.20
N ARG A 238 1.05 8.43 16.13
CA ARG A 238 -0.40 8.50 16.01
C ARG A 238 -0.83 8.53 14.55
N PHE A 239 -1.93 7.85 14.28
CA PHE A 239 -2.63 7.87 13.02
C PHE A 239 -3.95 8.62 13.18
N ARG A 240 -4.30 9.51 12.27
CA ARG A 240 -5.56 10.25 12.31
C ARG A 240 -6.19 10.31 10.94
N GLU A 241 -7.25 9.55 10.74
CA GLU A 241 -7.99 9.53 9.48
C GLU A 241 -8.96 10.72 9.40
N LYS A 242 -8.90 11.47 8.30
CA LYS A 242 -9.79 12.57 7.91
C LYS A 242 -10.14 13.54 9.05
N PRO A 243 -9.18 14.35 9.52
CA PRO A 243 -9.43 15.36 10.55
C PRO A 243 -10.37 16.46 10.02
N ASP A 244 -10.95 17.25 10.90
CA ASP A 244 -11.59 18.49 10.50
C ASP A 244 -10.57 19.52 9.99
N ALA A 245 -11.05 20.59 9.35
CA ALA A 245 -10.18 21.60 8.72
C ALA A 245 -9.25 22.29 9.73
N ALA A 246 -9.74 22.61 10.94
CA ALA A 246 -8.95 23.28 11.97
C ALA A 246 -7.81 22.38 12.48
N LEU A 247 -8.11 21.09 12.67
CA LEU A 247 -7.12 20.10 13.07
C LEU A 247 -6.08 19.85 11.97
N ALA A 248 -6.50 19.77 10.69
CA ALA A 248 -5.59 19.65 9.55
C ALA A 248 -4.62 20.86 9.46
N GLU A 249 -5.13 22.07 9.68
CA GLU A 249 -4.31 23.28 9.78
C GLU A 249 -3.26 23.20 10.91
N SER A 250 -3.68 22.71 12.08
CA SER A 250 -2.79 22.54 13.22
C SER A 250 -1.67 21.54 12.91
N PHE A 251 -1.99 20.42 12.22
CA PHE A 251 -1.00 19.43 11.80
C PHE A 251 0.02 19.97 10.80
N LEU A 252 -0.44 20.78 9.84
CA LEU A 252 0.45 21.45 8.90
C LEU A 252 1.44 22.37 9.60
N LYS A 253 0.96 23.17 10.59
CA LYS A 253 1.80 24.11 11.37
C LYS A 253 2.82 23.40 12.27
N GLN A 254 2.50 22.22 12.81
CA GLN A 254 3.41 21.44 13.64
C GLN A 254 4.60 20.86 12.84
N GLY A 255 4.43 20.57 11.55
CA GLY A 255 5.50 20.15 10.64
C GLY A 255 5.94 18.70 10.77
N ASN A 256 5.58 17.99 11.84
CA ASN A 256 5.89 16.58 12.08
C ASN A 256 4.77 15.60 11.67
N PHE A 257 3.81 16.08 10.89
CA PHE A 257 2.76 15.25 10.31
C PHE A 257 3.03 14.98 8.83
N ARG A 258 2.65 13.80 8.38
CA ARG A 258 2.66 13.40 6.96
C ARG A 258 1.26 12.95 6.55
N TRP A 259 0.90 13.15 5.28
CA TRP A 259 -0.31 12.52 4.74
C TRP A 259 -0.08 11.02 4.59
N ASN A 260 -1.07 10.24 4.95
CA ASN A 260 -1.11 8.81 4.64
C ASN A 260 -1.38 8.64 3.15
N ALA A 261 -0.41 8.11 2.42
CA ALA A 261 -0.55 7.87 0.99
C ALA A 261 -1.48 6.68 0.66
N GLY A 262 -1.98 5.95 1.66
CA GLY A 262 -2.74 4.71 1.44
C GLY A 262 -1.89 3.59 0.81
N MET A 263 -0.56 3.72 0.89
CA MET A 263 0.40 2.71 0.48
C MET A 263 1.01 2.06 1.71
N PHE A 264 0.94 0.73 1.78
CA PHE A 264 1.38 -0.03 2.95
C PHE A 264 2.36 -1.11 2.55
N ILE A 265 3.30 -1.44 3.45
CA ILE A 265 4.27 -2.50 3.23
C ILE A 265 4.41 -3.30 4.52
N TRP A 266 4.36 -4.61 4.41
CA TRP A 266 4.52 -5.52 5.54
C TRP A 266 4.93 -6.93 5.11
N SER A 267 5.52 -7.69 6.00
CA SER A 267 5.66 -9.13 5.79
C SER A 267 4.34 -9.86 6.03
N ILE A 268 4.11 -10.96 5.34
CA ILE A 268 2.90 -11.79 5.54
C ILE A 268 2.76 -12.22 7.02
N PRO A 269 3.82 -12.66 7.72
CA PRO A 269 3.69 -12.97 9.15
C PRO A 269 3.28 -11.76 10.01
N ALA A 270 3.79 -10.57 9.73
CA ALA A 270 3.46 -9.36 10.49
C ALA A 270 1.98 -9.00 10.36
N ILE A 271 1.48 -8.90 9.11
CA ILE A 271 0.06 -8.55 8.89
C ILE A 271 -0.87 -9.66 9.41
N MET A 272 -0.51 -10.93 9.31
CA MET A 272 -1.29 -12.03 9.89
C MET A 272 -1.38 -11.92 11.42
N GLY A 273 -0.31 -11.52 12.09
CA GLY A 273 -0.31 -11.24 13.52
C GLY A 273 -1.30 -10.14 13.91
N GLU A 274 -1.29 -9.02 13.20
CA GLU A 274 -2.18 -7.90 13.45
C GLU A 274 -3.65 -8.21 13.06
N LEU A 275 -3.88 -8.94 11.95
CA LEU A 275 -5.21 -9.45 11.59
C LEU A 275 -5.78 -10.36 12.69
N THR A 276 -4.96 -11.29 13.21
CA THR A 276 -5.39 -12.20 14.28
C THR A 276 -5.81 -11.44 15.54
N LYS A 277 -5.09 -10.37 15.86
CA LYS A 277 -5.31 -9.56 17.07
C LYS A 277 -6.49 -8.59 16.94
N HIS A 278 -6.62 -7.92 15.79
CA HIS A 278 -7.53 -6.78 15.63
C HIS A 278 -8.72 -7.03 14.71
N ALA A 279 -8.63 -8.06 13.86
CA ALA A 279 -9.66 -8.42 12.88
C ALA A 279 -9.74 -9.97 12.72
N PRO A 280 -10.09 -10.71 13.79
CA PRO A 280 -10.05 -12.19 13.81
C PRO A 280 -10.88 -12.84 12.71
N GLU A 281 -11.98 -12.22 12.28
CA GLU A 281 -12.81 -12.70 11.17
C GLU A 281 -12.03 -12.71 9.84
N LEU A 282 -11.24 -11.66 9.60
CA LEU A 282 -10.38 -11.58 8.42
C LEU A 282 -9.22 -12.58 8.51
N ALA A 283 -8.63 -12.78 9.69
CA ALA A 283 -7.59 -13.79 9.90
C ALA A 283 -8.12 -15.20 9.67
N ALA A 284 -9.34 -15.49 10.15
CA ALA A 284 -10.01 -16.77 9.92
C ALA A 284 -10.30 -16.98 8.41
N PHE A 285 -10.74 -15.95 7.70
CA PHE A 285 -10.92 -15.99 6.25
C PHE A 285 -9.62 -16.34 5.52
N VAL A 286 -8.52 -15.64 5.82
CA VAL A 286 -7.19 -15.93 5.24
C VAL A 286 -6.75 -17.36 5.54
N SER A 287 -7.00 -17.86 6.77
CA SER A 287 -6.67 -19.21 7.17
C SER A 287 -7.45 -20.27 6.36
N ARG A 288 -8.74 -20.02 6.09
CA ARG A 288 -9.54 -20.88 5.20
C ARG A 288 -9.04 -20.85 3.76
N MET A 289 -8.70 -19.66 3.24
CA MET A 289 -8.12 -19.53 1.89
C MET A 289 -6.86 -20.38 1.72
N ARG A 290 -6.00 -20.42 2.75
CA ARG A 290 -4.74 -21.17 2.71
C ARG A 290 -4.93 -22.65 2.39
N VAL A 291 -5.98 -23.27 2.88
CA VAL A 291 -6.25 -24.72 2.78
C VAL A 291 -7.38 -25.08 1.80
N ALA A 292 -8.00 -24.08 1.17
CA ALA A 292 -9.11 -24.32 0.25
C ALA A 292 -8.64 -24.98 -1.05
N ASP A 293 -9.29 -26.08 -1.43
CA ASP A 293 -9.10 -26.73 -2.73
C ASP A 293 -9.79 -25.92 -3.84
N ASP A 294 -11.01 -25.43 -3.59
CA ASP A 294 -11.74 -24.53 -4.49
C ASP A 294 -11.80 -23.11 -3.89
N LEU A 295 -10.84 -22.29 -4.30
CA LEU A 295 -10.78 -20.89 -3.86
C LEU A 295 -11.94 -20.06 -4.40
N THR A 296 -12.44 -20.36 -5.61
CA THR A 296 -13.54 -19.61 -6.23
C THR A 296 -14.83 -19.80 -5.45
N ALA A 297 -15.16 -21.04 -5.07
CA ALA A 297 -16.31 -21.33 -4.24
C ALA A 297 -16.20 -20.68 -2.85
N LEU A 298 -15.03 -20.75 -2.21
CA LEU A 298 -14.79 -20.09 -0.92
C LEU A 298 -14.96 -18.58 -1.02
N LEU A 299 -14.40 -17.93 -2.03
CA LEU A 299 -14.55 -16.49 -2.22
C LEU A 299 -16.02 -16.11 -2.42
N ALA A 300 -16.76 -16.88 -3.21
CA ALA A 300 -18.18 -16.60 -3.47
C ALA A 300 -19.05 -16.71 -2.21
N SER A 301 -18.76 -17.66 -1.30
CA SER A 301 -19.52 -17.86 -0.06
C SER A 301 -19.11 -16.94 1.07
N ASP A 302 -17.80 -16.78 1.30
CA ASP A 302 -17.28 -16.19 2.54
C ASP A 302 -17.00 -14.70 2.43
N PHE A 303 -16.46 -14.22 1.28
CA PHE A 303 -16.09 -12.84 1.11
C PHE A 303 -17.25 -11.85 1.29
N PRO A 304 -18.48 -12.12 0.79
CA PRO A 304 -19.64 -11.26 1.01
C PRO A 304 -20.07 -11.11 2.47
N LEU A 305 -19.64 -12.01 3.35
CA LEU A 305 -19.97 -12.01 4.78
C LEU A 305 -18.96 -11.20 5.62
N LEU A 306 -17.81 -10.86 5.06
CA LEU A 306 -16.78 -10.12 5.78
C LEU A 306 -17.23 -8.69 6.16
N PRO A 307 -16.70 -8.14 7.26
CA PRO A 307 -17.04 -6.80 7.71
C PRO A 307 -16.66 -5.75 6.64
N LYS A 308 -17.46 -4.71 6.50
CA LYS A 308 -17.17 -3.57 5.62
C LYS A 308 -16.40 -2.52 6.40
N ILE A 309 -15.08 -2.52 6.29
CA ILE A 309 -14.18 -1.65 7.04
C ILE A 309 -12.89 -1.39 6.25
N SER A 310 -12.31 -0.19 6.39
CA SER A 310 -10.99 0.08 5.80
C SER A 310 -9.86 -0.55 6.62
N VAL A 311 -8.72 -0.83 5.96
CA VAL A 311 -7.51 -1.35 6.62
C VAL A 311 -6.94 -0.35 7.62
N ASP A 312 -7.15 0.95 7.39
CA ASP A 312 -6.75 2.01 8.30
C ASP A 312 -7.42 1.84 9.67
N TYR A 313 -8.75 1.75 9.71
CA TYR A 313 -9.52 1.56 10.94
C TYR A 313 -9.41 0.15 11.52
N ALA A 314 -9.32 -0.87 10.65
CA ALA A 314 -9.27 -2.25 11.13
C ALA A 314 -7.93 -2.57 11.79
N ILE A 315 -6.82 -2.08 11.21
CA ILE A 315 -5.45 -2.50 11.53
C ILE A 315 -4.55 -1.31 11.86
N MET A 316 -4.36 -0.33 10.95
CA MET A 316 -3.28 0.66 11.06
C MET A 316 -3.39 1.55 12.30
N GLU A 317 -4.59 1.95 12.69
CA GLU A 317 -4.83 2.74 13.91
C GLU A 317 -4.64 1.94 15.21
N LYS A 318 -4.66 0.59 15.14
CA LYS A 318 -4.62 -0.31 16.31
C LYS A 318 -3.32 -1.05 16.46
N ALA A 319 -2.55 -1.17 15.38
CA ALA A 319 -1.30 -1.91 15.37
C ALA A 319 -0.29 -1.31 16.36
N ALA A 320 0.35 -2.19 17.13
CA ALA A 320 1.25 -1.79 18.20
C ALA A 320 2.55 -1.15 17.69
N ARG A 321 2.97 -1.48 16.48
CA ARG A 321 4.21 -1.01 15.88
C ARG A 321 4.02 -0.70 14.40
N VAL A 322 3.97 0.58 14.10
CA VAL A 322 3.88 1.09 12.72
C VAL A 322 5.09 1.99 12.47
N LEU A 323 5.70 1.83 11.32
CA LEU A 323 6.74 2.69 10.79
C LEU A 323 6.17 3.54 9.64
N GLU A 324 6.71 4.73 9.48
CA GLU A 324 6.42 5.62 8.36
C GLU A 324 7.71 5.87 7.59
N LEU A 325 7.67 5.67 6.28
CA LEU A 325 8.71 6.05 5.35
C LEU A 325 8.33 7.38 4.71
N GLU A 326 9.15 8.41 4.96
CA GLU A 326 8.98 9.72 4.30
C GLU A 326 9.36 9.59 2.83
N SER A 327 8.38 9.84 1.93
CA SER A 327 8.59 9.69 0.49
C SER A 327 9.55 10.74 -0.06
N GLY A 328 10.46 10.30 -0.92
CA GLY A 328 11.29 11.19 -1.72
C GLY A 328 10.72 11.53 -3.11
N PHE A 329 9.60 10.91 -3.50
CA PHE A 329 8.96 11.06 -4.81
C PHE A 329 7.77 12.02 -4.77
N ASP A 330 7.38 12.53 -5.94
CA ASP A 330 6.16 13.30 -6.14
C ASP A 330 4.92 12.41 -6.02
N TRP A 331 3.83 12.98 -5.49
CA TRP A 331 2.59 12.23 -5.30
C TRP A 331 1.36 13.14 -5.38
N ASP A 332 0.32 12.65 -6.05
CA ASP A 332 -1.03 13.23 -6.03
C ASP A 332 -2.05 12.08 -6.07
N ASP A 333 -3.04 12.12 -5.18
CA ASP A 333 -4.14 11.14 -5.17
C ASP A 333 -5.12 11.38 -6.32
N VAL A 334 -4.99 12.51 -7.01
CA VAL A 334 -5.90 12.93 -8.10
C VAL A 334 -7.36 12.77 -7.71
N GLY A 335 -7.78 13.42 -6.62
CA GLY A 335 -9.09 13.21 -6.00
C GLY A 335 -10.28 13.77 -6.79
N SER A 336 -10.06 14.74 -7.67
CA SER A 336 -11.12 15.41 -8.45
C SER A 336 -10.56 16.10 -9.69
N TRP A 337 -11.43 16.67 -10.53
CA TRP A 337 -11.05 17.47 -11.69
C TRP A 337 -10.15 18.67 -11.34
N VAL A 338 -10.29 19.23 -10.13
CA VAL A 338 -9.44 20.31 -9.65
C VAL A 338 -7.98 19.86 -9.53
N ALA A 339 -7.76 18.61 -9.12
CA ALA A 339 -6.41 18.04 -9.08
C ALA A 339 -5.85 17.83 -10.50
N VAL A 340 -6.67 17.37 -11.45
CA VAL A 340 -6.25 17.18 -12.85
C VAL A 340 -5.79 18.48 -13.49
N ALA A 341 -6.46 19.61 -13.16
CA ALA A 341 -6.14 20.93 -13.74
C ALA A 341 -4.68 21.34 -13.54
N LYS A 342 -4.02 20.89 -12.46
CA LYS A 342 -2.58 21.17 -12.18
C LYS A 342 -1.65 20.61 -13.26
N TYR A 343 -2.13 19.66 -14.05
CA TYR A 343 -1.35 18.92 -15.05
C TYR A 343 -1.77 19.23 -16.50
N LEU A 344 -2.79 20.08 -16.69
CA LEU A 344 -3.24 20.53 -18.00
C LEU A 344 -2.46 21.77 -18.47
N PRO A 345 -2.37 21.99 -19.78
CA PRO A 345 -1.91 23.28 -20.32
C PRO A 345 -2.72 24.45 -19.77
N VAL A 346 -2.04 25.52 -19.37
CA VAL A 346 -2.68 26.74 -18.87
C VAL A 346 -2.76 27.77 -20.00
N HIS A 347 -3.93 28.37 -20.16
CA HIS A 347 -4.26 29.41 -21.13
C HIS A 347 -4.51 30.75 -20.42
N GLU A 348 -4.76 31.82 -21.21
CA GLU A 348 -5.08 33.16 -20.69
C GLU A 348 -6.21 33.10 -19.64
N GLY A 349 -6.07 33.90 -18.57
CA GLY A 349 -7.02 33.92 -17.44
C GLY A 349 -6.93 32.70 -16.53
N ASP A 350 -5.77 32.01 -16.49
CA ASP A 350 -5.56 30.79 -15.68
C ASP A 350 -6.58 29.67 -15.99
N ASN A 351 -7.04 29.61 -17.23
CA ASN A 351 -7.88 28.53 -17.71
C ASN A 351 -7.03 27.30 -18.05
N ALA A 352 -7.35 26.13 -17.48
CA ALA A 352 -6.64 24.87 -17.74
C ALA A 352 -7.44 24.02 -18.73
N ALA A 353 -6.81 23.60 -19.86
CA ALA A 353 -7.51 22.82 -20.88
C ALA A 353 -6.60 21.79 -21.56
N ASN A 354 -7.19 20.62 -21.93
CA ASN A 354 -6.53 19.61 -22.77
C ASN A 354 -6.94 19.69 -24.26
N CYS A 355 -7.74 20.68 -24.63
CA CYS A 355 -8.30 20.85 -25.97
C CYS A 355 -8.12 22.30 -26.46
N PRO A 356 -8.30 22.58 -27.77
CA PRO A 356 -8.29 23.94 -28.28
C PRO A 356 -9.33 24.83 -27.57
N LEU A 357 -8.88 25.95 -26.99
CA LEU A 357 -9.69 26.84 -26.18
C LEU A 357 -9.61 28.27 -26.72
N THR A 358 -10.77 28.97 -26.79
CA THR A 358 -10.85 30.42 -26.98
C THR A 358 -11.63 31.01 -25.83
N THR A 359 -11.12 32.12 -25.26
CA THR A 359 -11.70 32.77 -24.11
C THR A 359 -11.95 34.26 -24.36
N HIS A 360 -13.04 34.80 -23.80
CA HIS A 360 -13.32 36.21 -23.70
C HIS A 360 -13.94 36.48 -22.33
N ASP A 361 -13.28 37.30 -21.51
CA ASP A 361 -13.68 37.57 -20.12
C ASP A 361 -13.95 36.30 -19.30
N ALA A 362 -13.06 35.30 -19.45
CA ALA A 362 -13.20 33.99 -18.79
C ALA A 362 -11.92 33.61 -18.04
N SER A 363 -12.06 33.16 -16.79
CA SER A 363 -10.90 32.86 -15.93
C SER A 363 -11.10 31.65 -15.01
N HIS A 364 -9.99 31.00 -14.65
CA HIS A 364 -9.92 29.89 -13.69
C HIS A 364 -10.78 28.68 -14.04
N ASN A 365 -11.17 28.52 -15.31
CA ASN A 365 -11.99 27.40 -15.75
C ASN A 365 -11.10 26.16 -16.01
N ILE A 366 -11.71 24.98 -15.86
CA ILE A 366 -11.09 23.68 -16.16
C ILE A 366 -11.90 23.07 -17.30
N VAL A 367 -11.25 22.83 -18.44
CA VAL A 367 -11.89 22.25 -19.62
C VAL A 367 -11.18 20.94 -19.96
N PHE A 368 -11.93 19.85 -19.99
CA PHE A 368 -11.42 18.55 -20.41
C PHE A 368 -12.33 17.96 -21.47
N SER A 369 -11.78 17.69 -22.65
CA SER A 369 -12.54 17.06 -23.75
C SER A 369 -11.91 15.72 -24.13
N GLY A 370 -12.71 14.68 -24.18
CA GLY A 370 -12.32 13.37 -24.70
C GLY A 370 -12.13 13.32 -26.23
N GLY A 371 -12.40 14.42 -26.91
CA GLY A 371 -12.29 14.57 -28.35
C GLY A 371 -11.48 15.81 -28.77
N LYS A 372 -11.56 16.16 -30.06
CA LYS A 372 -10.86 17.33 -30.64
C LYS A 372 -11.79 18.57 -30.75
N LYS A 373 -12.83 18.66 -29.90
CA LYS A 373 -13.73 19.81 -29.94
C LYS A 373 -13.00 21.08 -29.56
N HIS A 374 -13.27 22.15 -30.30
CA HIS A 374 -12.91 23.50 -29.90
C HIS A 374 -13.92 24.01 -28.89
N VAL A 375 -13.47 24.50 -27.76
CA VAL A 375 -14.31 25.06 -26.70
C VAL A 375 -14.12 26.59 -26.67
N ALA A 376 -15.21 27.32 -26.55
CA ALA A 376 -15.20 28.77 -26.37
C ALA A 376 -15.88 29.12 -25.04
N LEU A 377 -15.26 29.98 -24.26
CA LEU A 377 -15.76 30.46 -22.97
C LEU A 377 -15.90 31.98 -23.03
N VAL A 378 -17.04 32.51 -22.67
CA VAL A 378 -17.31 33.95 -22.69
C VAL A 378 -17.98 34.38 -21.39
N GLY A 379 -17.40 35.32 -20.65
CA GLY A 379 -17.96 35.90 -19.45
C GLY A 379 -18.18 34.93 -18.29
N VAL A 380 -17.36 33.84 -18.19
CA VAL A 380 -17.51 32.78 -17.17
C VAL A 380 -16.23 32.56 -16.39
N GLN A 381 -16.40 32.17 -15.13
CA GLN A 381 -15.25 31.89 -14.24
C GLN A 381 -15.53 30.70 -13.32
N ASP A 382 -14.45 30.07 -12.87
CA ASP A 382 -14.49 28.98 -11.88
C ASP A 382 -15.36 27.79 -12.28
N LEU A 383 -15.47 27.49 -13.59
CA LEU A 383 -16.22 26.34 -14.08
C LEU A 383 -15.32 25.12 -14.32
N ILE A 384 -15.92 23.96 -14.18
CA ILE A 384 -15.45 22.67 -14.68
C ILE A 384 -16.34 22.30 -15.85
N VAL A 385 -15.76 22.11 -17.04
CA VAL A 385 -16.46 21.74 -18.28
C VAL A 385 -15.82 20.46 -18.81
N ILE A 386 -16.55 19.34 -18.76
CA ILE A 386 -16.05 18.04 -19.18
C ILE A 386 -16.94 17.46 -20.27
N ASP A 387 -16.37 17.26 -21.45
CA ASP A 387 -17.08 16.72 -22.61
C ASP A 387 -16.52 15.33 -22.97
N THR A 388 -17.43 14.35 -23.12
CA THR A 388 -17.10 12.97 -23.56
C THR A 388 -17.73 12.60 -24.89
N GLY A 389 -18.44 13.53 -25.52
CA GLY A 389 -19.15 13.30 -26.77
C GLY A 389 -20.57 12.76 -26.58
N ASP A 390 -20.79 11.90 -25.59
CA ASP A 390 -22.11 11.38 -25.19
C ASP A 390 -22.68 12.10 -23.96
N ALA A 391 -21.85 12.81 -23.19
CA ALA A 391 -22.26 13.57 -22.02
C ALA A 391 -21.40 14.82 -21.84
N LEU A 392 -22.01 15.89 -21.30
CA LEU A 392 -21.36 17.14 -20.97
C LEU A 392 -21.67 17.48 -19.50
N LEU A 393 -20.64 17.67 -18.69
CA LEU A 393 -20.72 18.22 -17.35
C LEU A 393 -20.33 19.69 -17.37
N VAL A 394 -21.14 20.54 -16.73
CA VAL A 394 -20.76 21.91 -16.36
C VAL A 394 -21.09 22.09 -14.89
N CYS A 395 -20.10 22.41 -14.08
CA CYS A 395 -20.31 22.73 -12.66
C CYS A 395 -19.30 23.77 -12.17
N HIS A 396 -19.58 24.41 -11.06
CA HIS A 396 -18.64 25.30 -10.40
C HIS A 396 -17.51 24.49 -9.73
N ARG A 397 -16.27 25.01 -9.70
CA ARG A 397 -15.08 24.31 -9.12
C ARG A 397 -15.28 23.90 -7.68
N SER A 398 -15.99 24.71 -6.87
CA SER A 398 -16.28 24.36 -5.46
C SER A 398 -17.17 23.12 -5.32
N GLU A 399 -17.87 22.73 -6.39
CA GLU A 399 -18.82 21.60 -6.40
C GLU A 399 -18.17 20.30 -6.92
N ALA A 400 -16.90 20.30 -7.23
CA ALA A 400 -16.17 19.12 -7.78
C ALA A 400 -16.38 17.85 -6.96
N GLU A 401 -16.40 17.94 -5.62
CA GLU A 401 -16.65 16.82 -4.72
C GLU A 401 -18.10 16.32 -4.72
N ASN A 402 -19.05 17.17 -5.15
CA ASN A 402 -20.47 16.89 -5.17
C ASN A 402 -20.92 16.21 -6.47
N ILE A 403 -20.06 16.10 -7.48
CA ILE A 403 -20.39 15.40 -8.75
C ILE A 403 -20.92 13.99 -8.46
N LYS A 404 -20.34 13.27 -7.48
CA LYS A 404 -20.80 11.93 -7.07
C LYS A 404 -22.28 11.87 -6.64
N LYS A 405 -22.84 12.99 -6.14
CA LYS A 405 -24.25 13.06 -5.72
C LYS A 405 -25.21 13.09 -6.90
N LEU A 406 -24.71 13.42 -8.09
CA LEU A 406 -25.48 13.45 -9.33
C LEU A 406 -25.68 12.03 -9.89
N ILE A 407 -24.74 11.12 -9.65
CA ILE A 407 -24.71 9.77 -10.27
C ILE A 407 -26.04 9.01 -10.15
N PRO A 408 -26.72 8.95 -8.99
CA PRO A 408 -27.99 8.23 -8.87
C PRO A 408 -29.13 8.82 -9.71
N GLN A 409 -28.99 10.06 -10.23
CA GLN A 409 -29.99 10.76 -11.03
C GLN A 409 -29.70 10.67 -12.53
N ILE A 410 -28.52 10.16 -12.91
CA ILE A 410 -28.09 10.03 -14.31
C ILE A 410 -28.68 8.74 -14.89
N PRO A 411 -29.08 8.73 -16.18
CA PRO A 411 -29.48 7.51 -16.86
C PRO A 411 -28.46 6.39 -16.71
N ALA A 412 -28.93 5.15 -16.51
CA ALA A 412 -28.08 4.01 -16.16
C ALA A 412 -26.98 3.73 -17.21
N GLU A 413 -27.27 4.00 -18.47
CA GLU A 413 -26.34 3.88 -19.60
C GLU A 413 -25.17 4.89 -19.57
N LEU A 414 -25.33 5.97 -18.81
CA LEU A 414 -24.30 7.01 -18.65
C LEU A 414 -23.60 6.97 -17.26
N GLN A 415 -23.99 6.04 -16.39
CA GLN A 415 -23.37 5.86 -15.07
C GLN A 415 -22.01 5.16 -15.11
#